data_e1d973c785d434486f880fa18bfc272f
#
_entry.id   e1d973c785d434486f880fa18bfc272f
#
_cell.length_a   1.000
_cell.length_b   1.000
_cell.length_c   1.000
_cell.angle_alpha   90.00
_cell.angle_beta   90.00
_cell.angle_gamma   90.00
#
_symmetry.space_group_name_H-M   'P 1'
#
loop_
_entity.id
_entity.type
_entity.pdbx_description
1 polymer ?
#
loop_
_entity_poly.entity_id
_entity_poly.type
_entity_poly.pdbx_seq_one_letter_code
_entity_poly.pdbx_strand_id
1 'polypeptide(L)'
;MITLPDGRSAGFVSESGAPAPGRLSLVDDENSASQALRMIESGQVLLWTGDYRNGRQLLSAIGRRLNKMATRPAGNDLWSRWKSERAATRARGETLGQVLVLLEPDGELKLRRAPDTRRAVELAWGISDQPRVVALNTLVGALGAAEWTSKGLDVPGLEGRIVPRFGVFSPTRRAYVDLLENLDVRGRSVLDVGCGTGVLGFVLLQRGASHAGGTDC
;
A
#
# COMPACT_ATOMS: atom_id res chain seq x y z
N MET A 1 -4.12 16.56 -12.21
CA MET A 1 -3.07 16.65 -13.23
C MET A 1 -1.84 17.28 -12.61
N ILE A 2 -0.66 16.89 -13.06
CA ILE A 2 0.64 17.43 -12.63
C ILE A 2 1.48 17.72 -13.88
N THR A 3 2.27 18.79 -13.85
CA THR A 3 3.23 19.10 -14.91
C THR A 3 4.56 18.42 -14.59
N LEU A 4 5.03 17.59 -15.52
CA LEU A 4 6.33 16.93 -15.42
C LEU A 4 7.47 17.91 -15.73
N PRO A 5 8.71 17.62 -15.28
CA PRO A 5 9.87 18.48 -15.57
C PRO A 5 10.18 18.66 -17.06
N ASP A 6 9.74 17.75 -17.94
CA ASP A 6 9.84 17.83 -19.39
C ASP A 6 8.69 18.59 -20.07
N GLY A 7 7.77 19.18 -19.30
CA GLY A 7 6.63 19.94 -19.77
C GLY A 7 5.38 19.10 -20.11
N ARG A 8 5.45 17.78 -20.11
CA ARG A 8 4.28 16.91 -20.29
C ARG A 8 3.35 17.01 -19.08
N SER A 9 2.05 16.75 -19.30
CA SER A 9 1.08 16.58 -18.23
C SER A 9 0.87 15.10 -17.92
N ALA A 10 0.69 14.77 -16.64
CA ALA A 10 0.37 13.42 -16.16
C ALA A 10 -0.75 13.46 -15.13
N GLY A 11 -1.52 12.38 -15.05
CA GLY A 11 -2.44 12.15 -13.93
C GLY A 11 -1.65 11.90 -12.64
N PHE A 12 -2.22 12.26 -11.50
CA PHE A 12 -1.66 11.90 -10.19
C PHE A 12 -2.58 10.88 -9.53
N VAL A 13 -2.01 9.74 -9.14
CA VAL A 13 -2.73 8.67 -8.42
C VAL A 13 -2.31 8.71 -6.95
N SER A 14 -3.28 8.87 -6.07
CA SER A 14 -3.09 8.90 -4.62
C SER A 14 -4.11 8.01 -3.92
N GLU A 15 -3.65 6.98 -3.23
CA GLU A 15 -4.50 6.11 -2.40
C GLU A 15 -5.01 6.82 -1.14
N SER A 16 -4.28 7.83 -0.66
CA SER A 16 -4.66 8.60 0.53
C SER A 16 -5.55 9.81 0.22
N GLY A 17 -5.90 10.04 -1.05
CA GLY A 17 -6.59 11.25 -1.47
C GLY A 17 -5.75 12.52 -1.37
N ALA A 18 -4.42 12.40 -1.24
CA ALA A 18 -3.52 13.55 -1.22
C ALA A 18 -3.63 14.37 -2.51
N PRO A 19 -3.57 15.71 -2.44
CA PRO A 19 -3.59 16.55 -3.62
C PRO A 19 -2.35 16.32 -4.49
N ALA A 20 -2.48 16.57 -5.79
CA ALA A 20 -1.37 16.50 -6.71
C ALA A 20 -0.28 17.53 -6.31
N PRO A 21 1.01 17.13 -6.27
CA PRO A 21 2.09 18.05 -5.94
C PRO A 21 2.25 19.11 -7.02
N GLY A 22 2.54 20.36 -6.60
CA GLY A 22 2.70 21.48 -7.54
C GLY A 22 4.01 21.41 -8.33
N ARG A 23 5.05 20.74 -7.78
CA ARG A 23 6.37 20.61 -8.41
C ARG A 23 7.01 19.29 -8.03
N LEU A 24 7.74 18.69 -8.99
CA LEU A 24 8.55 17.49 -8.78
C LEU A 24 10.03 17.83 -8.85
N SER A 25 10.81 17.23 -7.94
CA SER A 25 12.27 17.26 -7.96
C SER A 25 12.78 15.94 -8.52
N LEU A 26 13.60 15.98 -9.57
CA LEU A 26 14.20 14.77 -10.14
C LEU A 26 15.25 14.21 -9.18
N VAL A 27 15.21 12.89 -9.00
CA VAL A 27 16.20 12.12 -8.22
C VAL A 27 16.52 10.81 -8.95
N ASP A 28 17.75 10.34 -8.81
CA ASP A 28 18.27 9.17 -9.49
C ASP A 28 19.25 8.37 -8.64
N ASP A 29 20.05 7.53 -9.28
CA ASP A 29 21.02 6.63 -8.64
C ASP A 29 22.14 7.36 -7.87
N GLU A 30 22.38 8.64 -8.15
CA GLU A 30 23.41 9.46 -7.46
C GLU A 30 22.91 9.98 -6.11
N ASN A 31 21.60 9.98 -5.89
CA ASN A 31 20.99 10.50 -4.68
C ASN A 31 20.99 9.46 -3.55
N SER A 32 21.65 9.78 -2.45
CA SER A 32 21.60 8.95 -1.24
C SER A 32 20.25 9.05 -0.54
N ALA A 33 19.90 8.01 0.24
CA ALA A 33 18.70 8.04 1.07
C ALA A 33 18.67 9.18 2.10
N SER A 34 19.83 9.66 2.55
CA SER A 34 19.91 10.81 3.45
C SER A 34 19.60 12.12 2.73
N GLN A 35 20.04 12.27 1.49
CA GLN A 35 19.71 13.43 0.65
C GLN A 35 18.22 13.44 0.32
N ALA A 36 17.70 12.32 -0.18
CA ALA A 36 16.27 12.17 -0.50
C ALA A 36 15.38 12.50 0.71
N LEU A 37 15.72 11.98 1.90
CA LEU A 37 14.96 12.27 3.12
C LEU A 37 14.99 13.76 3.48
N ARG A 38 16.15 14.43 3.42
CA ARG A 38 16.23 15.89 3.66
C ARG A 38 15.42 16.70 2.64
N MET A 39 15.39 16.28 1.36
CA MET A 39 14.56 16.93 0.34
C MET A 39 13.08 16.80 0.69
N ILE A 40 12.63 15.60 1.11
CA ILE A 40 11.25 15.36 1.54
C ILE A 40 10.92 16.19 2.78
N GLU A 41 11.79 16.22 3.79
CA GLU A 41 11.62 17.02 5.00
C GLU A 41 11.56 18.52 4.73
N SER A 42 12.19 18.99 3.64
CA SER A 42 12.04 20.37 3.14
C SER A 42 10.78 20.61 2.29
N GLY A 43 9.88 19.63 2.21
CA GLY A 43 8.61 19.74 1.49
C GLY A 43 8.66 19.42 -0.01
N GLN A 44 9.76 18.82 -0.50
CA GLN A 44 9.88 18.42 -1.89
C GLN A 44 9.23 17.05 -2.14
N VAL A 45 8.59 16.91 -3.31
CA VAL A 45 8.11 15.63 -3.83
C VAL A 45 9.08 15.16 -4.91
N LEU A 46 9.53 13.93 -4.81
CA LEU A 46 10.61 13.39 -5.62
C LEU A 46 10.06 12.55 -6.77
N LEU A 47 10.54 12.79 -8.00
CA LEU A 47 10.32 11.90 -9.13
C LEU A 47 11.58 11.07 -9.37
N TRP A 48 11.49 9.77 -9.12
CA TRP A 48 12.59 8.82 -9.31
C TRP A 48 12.75 8.49 -10.79
N THR A 49 13.95 8.68 -11.31
CA THR A 49 14.32 8.45 -12.71
C THR A 49 15.49 7.45 -12.87
N GLY A 50 16.05 6.98 -11.76
CA GLY A 50 17.13 6.02 -11.73
C GLY A 50 16.65 4.57 -11.93
N ASP A 51 17.53 3.63 -11.61
CA ASP A 51 17.23 2.21 -11.70
C ASP A 51 16.15 1.78 -10.71
N TYR A 52 15.19 0.96 -11.17
CA TYR A 52 14.05 0.50 -10.35
C TYR A 52 14.50 -0.22 -9.06
N ARG A 53 15.53 -1.10 -9.15
CA ARG A 53 16.00 -1.83 -7.97
C ARG A 53 16.65 -0.89 -6.97
N ASN A 54 17.39 0.11 -7.45
CA ASN A 54 17.98 1.14 -6.60
C ASN A 54 16.90 2.04 -5.96
N GLY A 55 15.83 2.38 -6.68
CA GLY A 55 14.66 3.07 -6.12
C GLY A 55 14.01 2.30 -4.97
N ARG A 56 13.85 0.98 -5.11
CA ARG A 56 13.37 0.12 -4.03
C ARG A 56 14.33 0.07 -2.82
N GLN A 57 15.63 0.06 -3.09
CA GLN A 57 16.65 0.13 -2.01
C GLN A 57 16.63 1.48 -1.31
N LEU A 58 16.44 2.58 -2.07
CA LEU A 58 16.26 3.93 -1.52
C LEU A 58 15.07 3.97 -0.56
N LEU A 59 13.89 3.50 -0.97
CA LEU A 59 12.70 3.41 -0.10
C LEU A 59 12.98 2.60 1.17
N SER A 60 13.63 1.44 1.04
CA SER A 60 13.99 0.59 2.18
C SER A 60 14.96 1.31 3.13
N ALA A 61 15.92 2.04 2.58
CA ALA A 61 16.89 2.80 3.37
C ALA A 61 16.25 4.00 4.09
N ILE A 62 15.34 4.74 3.44
CA ILE A 62 14.53 5.80 4.06
C ILE A 62 13.69 5.19 5.19
N GLY A 63 12.97 4.09 4.93
CA GLY A 63 12.15 3.43 5.93
C GLY A 63 12.93 2.98 7.18
N ARG A 64 14.14 2.44 7.00
CA ARG A 64 15.03 2.09 8.13
C ARG A 64 15.46 3.32 8.94
N ARG A 65 15.72 4.46 8.28
CA ARG A 65 16.07 5.72 8.99
C ARG A 65 14.89 6.24 9.79
N LEU A 66 13.71 6.28 9.20
CA LEU A 66 12.47 6.69 9.89
C LEU A 66 12.21 5.83 11.11
N ASN A 67 12.41 4.51 11.02
CA ASN A 67 12.25 3.59 12.16
C ASN A 67 13.27 3.87 13.28
N LYS A 68 14.52 4.26 12.95
CA LYS A 68 15.52 4.63 13.94
C LYS A 68 15.24 5.97 14.60
N MET A 69 14.63 6.90 13.88
CA MET A 69 14.25 8.22 14.37
C MET A 69 12.93 8.18 15.17
N ALA A 70 12.10 7.16 14.94
CA ALA A 70 10.87 6.99 15.68
C ALA A 70 11.17 6.81 17.17
N THR A 71 10.68 7.73 17.97
CA THR A 71 10.70 7.62 19.43
C THR A 71 9.82 6.45 19.87
N ARG A 72 10.10 5.87 21.06
CA ARG A 72 9.21 4.86 21.64
C ARG A 72 7.78 5.41 21.69
N PRO A 73 6.75 4.54 21.45
CA PRO A 73 5.37 5.00 21.51
C PRO A 73 5.10 5.78 22.80
N ALA A 74 4.63 7.00 22.66
CA ALA A 74 4.34 7.87 23.79
C ALA A 74 3.01 7.46 24.45
N GLY A 75 2.99 7.47 25.78
CA GLY A 75 1.79 7.22 26.58
C GLY A 75 1.97 6.13 27.63
N ASN A 76 1.28 6.30 28.75
CA ASN A 76 1.33 5.39 29.88
C ASN A 76 0.28 4.27 29.81
N ASP A 77 -0.71 4.42 28.92
CA ASP A 77 -1.78 3.46 28.70
C ASP A 77 -1.77 2.87 27.27
N LEU A 78 -2.45 1.74 27.08
CA LEU A 78 -2.49 1.01 25.83
C LEU A 78 -3.07 1.86 24.68
N TRP A 79 -4.08 2.67 24.96
CA TRP A 79 -4.74 3.51 23.97
C TRP A 79 -3.85 4.63 23.44
N SER A 80 -3.14 5.31 24.33
CA SER A 80 -2.17 6.35 23.97
C SER A 80 -1.01 5.78 23.15
N ARG A 81 -0.48 4.61 23.52
CA ARG A 81 0.54 3.90 22.75
C ARG A 81 0.04 3.53 21.36
N TRP A 82 -1.16 2.97 21.25
CA TRP A 82 -1.76 2.61 19.97
C TRP A 82 -1.92 3.82 19.05
N LYS A 83 -2.43 4.95 19.57
CA LYS A 83 -2.54 6.21 18.80
C LYS A 83 -1.17 6.69 18.29
N SER A 84 -0.15 6.66 19.16
CA SER A 84 1.20 7.06 18.82
C SER A 84 1.80 6.19 17.72
N GLU A 85 1.63 4.87 17.80
CA GLU A 85 2.09 3.93 16.77
C GLU A 85 1.38 4.14 15.43
N ARG A 86 0.06 4.37 15.46
CA ARG A 86 -0.69 4.68 14.23
C ARG A 86 -0.24 5.99 13.59
N ALA A 87 -0.01 7.02 14.39
CA ALA A 87 0.49 8.31 13.90
C ALA A 87 1.88 8.16 13.27
N ALA A 88 2.80 7.41 13.91
CA ALA A 88 4.13 7.13 13.38
C ALA A 88 4.08 6.32 12.07
N THR A 89 3.21 5.31 12.00
CA THR A 89 3.00 4.50 10.80
C THR A 89 2.47 5.36 9.65
N ARG A 90 1.51 6.23 9.93
CA ARG A 90 0.95 7.16 8.95
C ARG A 90 2.02 8.14 8.44
N ALA A 91 2.74 8.81 9.33
CA ALA A 91 3.79 9.74 8.95
C ALA A 91 4.89 9.08 8.12
N ARG A 92 5.26 7.83 8.46
CA ARG A 92 6.18 7.03 7.65
C ARG A 92 5.62 6.75 6.24
N GLY A 93 4.35 6.35 6.15
CA GLY A 93 3.68 6.11 4.87
C GLY A 93 3.64 7.37 4.01
N GLU A 94 3.30 8.51 4.59
CA GLU A 94 3.30 9.83 3.95
C GLU A 94 4.69 10.19 3.41
N THR A 95 5.74 10.01 4.20
CA THR A 95 7.14 10.28 3.78
C THR A 95 7.56 9.37 2.61
N LEU A 96 7.30 8.06 2.70
CA LEU A 96 7.64 7.12 1.63
C LEU A 96 6.80 7.37 0.36
N GLY A 97 5.58 7.87 0.52
CA GLY A 97 4.70 8.28 -0.56
C GLY A 97 5.19 9.49 -1.36
N GLN A 98 6.20 10.23 -0.87
CA GLN A 98 6.79 11.35 -1.60
C GLN A 98 7.82 10.93 -2.67
N VAL A 99 8.15 9.65 -2.78
CA VAL A 99 9.00 9.12 -3.86
C VAL A 99 8.09 8.55 -4.94
N LEU A 100 7.95 9.30 -6.03
CA LEU A 100 7.06 9.01 -7.14
C LEU A 100 7.80 8.40 -8.33
N VAL A 101 7.07 7.72 -9.20
CA VAL A 101 7.52 7.25 -10.51
C VAL A 101 6.50 7.59 -11.58
N LEU A 102 6.95 7.71 -12.82
CA LEU A 102 6.11 7.96 -13.98
C LEU A 102 5.76 6.64 -14.68
N LEU A 103 4.47 6.39 -14.84
CA LEU A 103 3.92 5.31 -15.66
C LEU A 103 3.48 5.88 -17.01
N GLU A 104 3.83 5.21 -18.08
CA GLU A 104 3.32 5.52 -19.42
C GLU A 104 1.81 5.18 -19.53
N PRO A 105 1.10 5.62 -20.57
CA PRO A 105 -0.33 5.38 -20.73
C PRO A 105 -0.73 3.91 -20.64
N ASP A 106 0.08 3.01 -21.21
CA ASP A 106 -0.10 1.55 -21.16
C ASP A 106 0.23 0.90 -19.81
N GLY A 107 0.63 1.71 -18.83
CA GLY A 107 1.03 1.25 -17.50
C GLY A 107 2.49 0.78 -17.42
N GLU A 108 3.31 0.97 -18.46
CA GLU A 108 4.72 0.63 -18.43
C GLU A 108 5.53 1.58 -17.52
N LEU A 109 6.45 1.03 -16.74
CA LEU A 109 7.44 1.77 -15.99
C LEU A 109 8.78 1.77 -16.74
N LYS A 110 9.10 2.88 -17.43
CA LYS A 110 10.33 3.01 -18.24
C LYS A 110 11.55 3.33 -17.37
N LEU A 111 11.83 2.49 -16.39
CA LEU A 111 13.06 2.56 -15.60
C LEU A 111 13.94 1.35 -15.89
N ARG A 112 15.26 1.52 -15.81
CA ARG A 112 16.20 0.42 -15.95
C ARG A 112 15.89 -0.68 -14.91
N ARG A 113 15.89 -1.94 -15.31
CA ARG A 113 15.59 -3.14 -14.51
C ARG A 113 14.18 -3.13 -13.86
N ALA A 114 13.25 -2.35 -14.39
CA ALA A 114 11.86 -2.44 -13.98
C ALA A 114 11.25 -3.79 -14.39
N PRO A 115 10.35 -4.37 -13.56
CA PRO A 115 9.52 -5.48 -14.03
C PRO A 115 8.47 -4.98 -15.02
N ASP A 116 7.78 -5.89 -15.69
CA ASP A 116 6.57 -5.52 -16.41
C ASP A 116 5.47 -5.12 -15.40
N THR A 117 5.03 -3.88 -15.49
CA THR A 117 4.07 -3.28 -14.55
C THR A 117 2.65 -3.21 -15.12
N ARG A 118 2.46 -3.43 -16.43
CA ARG A 118 1.19 -3.20 -17.14
C ARG A 118 0.01 -3.91 -16.48
N ARG A 119 0.17 -5.21 -16.23
CA ARG A 119 -0.91 -6.00 -15.61
C ARG A 119 -1.23 -5.55 -14.18
N ALA A 120 -0.22 -5.23 -13.39
CA ALA A 120 -0.42 -4.74 -12.03
C ALA A 120 -1.12 -3.37 -12.00
N VAL A 121 -0.72 -2.48 -12.91
CA VAL A 121 -1.31 -1.14 -13.07
C VAL A 121 -2.77 -1.25 -13.54
N GLU A 122 -3.06 -2.11 -14.52
CA GLU A 122 -4.42 -2.37 -14.99
C GLU A 122 -5.33 -2.87 -13.86
N LEU A 123 -4.85 -3.84 -13.07
CA LEU A 123 -5.62 -4.41 -11.95
C LEU A 123 -5.85 -3.42 -10.80
N ALA A 124 -4.88 -2.53 -10.55
CA ALA A 124 -4.95 -1.58 -9.45
C ALA A 124 -5.76 -0.32 -9.81
N TRP A 125 -5.55 0.23 -11.01
CA TRP A 125 -6.06 1.56 -11.37
C TRP A 125 -6.75 1.63 -12.75
N GLY A 126 -6.86 0.50 -13.44
CA GLY A 126 -7.41 0.45 -14.80
C GLY A 126 -6.46 1.01 -15.86
N ILE A 127 -6.90 0.92 -17.12
CA ILE A 127 -6.18 1.45 -18.28
C ILE A 127 -6.33 2.98 -18.32
N SER A 128 -5.32 3.68 -18.84
CA SER A 128 -5.34 5.14 -19.04
C SER A 128 -4.75 5.45 -20.42
N ASP A 129 -5.27 6.47 -21.05
CA ASP A 129 -4.76 7.05 -22.29
C ASP A 129 -3.67 8.12 -22.05
N GLN A 130 -3.42 8.46 -20.77
CA GLN A 130 -2.43 9.46 -20.38
C GLN A 130 -1.43 8.90 -19.37
N PRO A 131 -0.19 9.45 -19.35
CA PRO A 131 0.79 9.10 -18.34
C PRO A 131 0.25 9.37 -16.93
N ARG A 132 0.70 8.59 -15.96
CA ARG A 132 0.32 8.74 -14.54
C ARG A 132 1.55 8.75 -13.65
N VAL A 133 1.52 9.59 -12.63
CA VAL A 133 2.52 9.61 -11.56
C VAL A 133 1.93 8.95 -10.32
N VAL A 134 2.66 8.00 -9.77
CA VAL A 134 2.23 7.20 -8.61
C VAL A 134 3.40 7.03 -7.64
N ALA A 135 3.12 6.88 -6.35
CA ALA A 135 4.17 6.58 -5.38
C ALA A 135 4.80 5.21 -5.66
N LEU A 136 6.13 5.14 -5.63
CA LEU A 136 6.88 3.91 -5.90
C LEU A 136 6.52 2.79 -4.90
N ASN A 137 6.29 3.10 -3.63
CA ASN A 137 5.84 2.13 -2.63
C ASN A 137 4.46 1.57 -2.96
N THR A 138 3.56 2.40 -3.47
CA THR A 138 2.20 2.00 -3.89
C THR A 138 2.27 1.08 -5.12
N LEU A 139 3.11 1.41 -6.11
CA LEU A 139 3.35 0.53 -7.26
C LEU A 139 3.92 -0.83 -6.85
N VAL A 140 4.86 -0.86 -5.88
CA VAL A 140 5.38 -2.12 -5.34
C VAL A 140 4.27 -2.95 -4.67
N GLY A 141 3.34 -2.30 -3.97
CA GLY A 141 2.14 -2.96 -3.43
C GLY A 141 1.24 -3.53 -4.52
N ALA A 142 0.99 -2.77 -5.59
CA ALA A 142 0.19 -3.23 -6.73
C ALA A 142 0.83 -4.44 -7.45
N LEU A 143 2.15 -4.43 -7.63
CA LEU A 143 2.90 -5.58 -8.17
C LEU A 143 2.73 -6.83 -7.30
N GLY A 144 2.85 -6.69 -5.98
CA GLY A 144 2.62 -7.80 -5.04
C GLY A 144 1.18 -8.33 -5.11
N ALA A 145 0.17 -7.46 -5.17
CA ALA A 145 -1.23 -7.86 -5.30
C ALA A 145 -1.50 -8.59 -6.63
N ALA A 146 -0.88 -8.14 -7.73
CA ALA A 146 -1.02 -8.80 -9.03
C ALA A 146 -0.46 -10.22 -9.04
N GLU A 147 0.62 -10.49 -8.29
CA GLU A 147 1.14 -11.87 -8.13
C GLU A 147 0.13 -12.77 -7.40
N TRP A 148 -0.61 -12.25 -6.42
CA TRP A 148 -1.65 -13.02 -5.73
C TRP A 148 -2.86 -13.32 -6.62
N THR A 149 -3.14 -12.48 -7.61
CA THR A 149 -4.25 -12.73 -8.55
C THR A 149 -4.09 -14.04 -9.31
N SER A 150 -2.86 -14.46 -9.59
CA SER A 150 -2.58 -15.71 -10.29
C SER A 150 -2.44 -16.93 -9.37
N LYS A 151 -1.96 -16.74 -8.13
CA LYS A 151 -1.64 -17.83 -7.21
C LYS A 151 -2.74 -18.07 -6.16
N GLY A 152 -3.55 -17.07 -5.87
CA GLY A 152 -4.42 -17.05 -4.71
C GLY A 152 -3.63 -17.03 -3.40
N LEU A 153 -4.32 -16.82 -2.32
CA LEU A 153 -3.78 -16.80 -0.96
C LEU A 153 -4.52 -17.85 -0.12
N ASP A 154 -3.77 -18.80 0.47
CA ASP A 154 -4.33 -19.73 1.44
C ASP A 154 -4.51 -19.01 2.78
N VAL A 155 -5.72 -19.06 3.32
CA VAL A 155 -6.04 -18.50 4.63
C VAL A 155 -6.36 -19.65 5.59
N PRO A 156 -5.66 -19.77 6.72
CA PRO A 156 -5.97 -20.80 7.71
C PRO A 156 -7.44 -20.73 8.15
N GLY A 157 -8.10 -21.89 8.22
CA GLY A 157 -9.52 -21.97 8.60
C GLY A 157 -10.52 -21.66 7.49
N LEU A 158 -10.06 -21.40 6.26
CA LEU A 158 -10.91 -21.24 5.09
C LEU A 158 -10.68 -22.39 4.11
N GLU A 159 -11.76 -23.01 3.63
CA GLU A 159 -11.68 -23.96 2.51
C GLU A 159 -11.53 -23.20 1.20
N GLY A 160 -10.37 -23.32 0.54
CA GLY A 160 -10.06 -22.67 -0.73
C GLY A 160 -9.15 -21.45 -0.59
N ARG A 161 -8.90 -20.81 -1.73
CA ARG A 161 -8.00 -19.67 -1.86
C ARG A 161 -8.78 -18.39 -2.09
N ILE A 162 -8.34 -17.30 -1.49
CA ILE A 162 -8.85 -15.97 -1.80
C ILE A 162 -7.91 -15.25 -2.76
N VAL A 163 -8.47 -14.33 -3.54
CA VAL A 163 -7.72 -13.44 -4.44
C VAL A 163 -7.98 -12.00 -3.99
N PRO A 164 -7.17 -11.47 -3.04
CA PRO A 164 -7.35 -10.10 -2.61
C PRO A 164 -6.98 -9.14 -3.73
N ARG A 165 -7.83 -8.13 -3.95
CA ARG A 165 -7.52 -7.03 -4.87
C ARG A 165 -6.55 -6.05 -4.23
N PHE A 166 -5.85 -5.29 -5.07
CA PHE A 166 -5.03 -4.18 -4.58
C PHE A 166 -5.88 -3.20 -3.76
N GLY A 167 -5.32 -2.72 -2.64
CA GLY A 167 -6.03 -1.84 -1.70
C GLY A 167 -6.95 -2.53 -0.71
N VAL A 168 -7.31 -3.80 -0.94
CA VAL A 168 -8.15 -4.57 -0.02
C VAL A 168 -7.29 -5.30 1.01
N PHE A 169 -7.58 -5.10 2.30
CA PHE A 169 -6.88 -5.81 3.36
C PHE A 169 -7.12 -7.30 3.29
N SER A 170 -6.04 -8.08 3.36
CA SER A 170 -6.10 -9.53 3.40
C SER A 170 -5.56 -10.04 4.74
N PRO A 171 -6.32 -10.88 5.47
CA PRO A 171 -5.89 -11.44 6.74
C PRO A 171 -4.86 -12.56 6.51
N THR A 172 -3.62 -12.17 6.21
CA THR A 172 -2.49 -13.10 6.04
C THR A 172 -1.98 -13.67 7.36
N ARG A 173 -2.39 -13.09 8.50
CA ARG A 173 -1.96 -13.51 9.83
C ARG A 173 -3.02 -14.40 10.46
N ARG A 174 -2.61 -15.62 10.83
CA ARG A 174 -3.47 -16.59 11.53
C ARG A 174 -4.10 -16.02 12.81
N ALA A 175 -3.40 -15.15 13.52
CA ALA A 175 -3.88 -14.58 14.78
C ALA A 175 -5.29 -13.95 14.72
N TYR A 176 -5.71 -13.39 13.57
CA TYR A 176 -7.07 -12.86 13.42
C TYR A 176 -8.12 -13.97 13.37
N VAL A 177 -7.80 -15.09 12.72
CA VAL A 177 -8.68 -16.25 12.63
C VAL A 177 -8.74 -16.98 13.98
N ASP A 178 -7.59 -17.15 14.64
CA ASP A 178 -7.51 -17.79 15.95
C ASP A 178 -8.36 -17.08 17.03
N LEU A 179 -8.49 -15.75 16.95
CA LEU A 179 -9.37 -14.99 17.85
C LEU A 179 -10.84 -15.37 17.71
N LEU A 180 -11.26 -15.86 16.54
CA LEU A 180 -12.64 -16.29 16.30
C LEU A 180 -12.90 -17.73 16.78
N GLU A 181 -11.86 -18.51 17.05
CA GLU A 181 -11.98 -19.94 17.41
C GLU A 181 -12.80 -20.16 18.70
N ASN A 182 -12.76 -19.20 19.63
CA ASN A 182 -13.44 -19.29 20.91
C ASN A 182 -14.84 -18.63 20.92
N LEU A 183 -15.32 -18.13 19.76
CA LEU A 183 -16.63 -17.50 19.67
C LEU A 183 -17.73 -18.54 19.42
N ASP A 184 -18.76 -18.56 20.28
CA ASP A 184 -19.99 -19.30 20.01
C ASP A 184 -20.92 -18.46 19.13
N VAL A 185 -20.96 -18.79 17.84
CA VAL A 185 -21.73 -18.09 16.83
C VAL A 185 -22.85 -18.95 16.22
N ARG A 186 -23.08 -20.16 16.74
CA ARG A 186 -24.07 -21.08 16.19
C ARG A 186 -25.47 -20.48 16.18
N GLY A 187 -26.07 -20.46 15.00
CA GLY A 187 -27.41 -19.89 14.78
C GLY A 187 -27.50 -18.38 14.90
N ARG A 188 -26.38 -17.68 15.13
CA ARG A 188 -26.37 -16.21 15.27
C ARG A 188 -26.17 -15.54 13.92
N SER A 189 -26.69 -14.32 13.80
CA SER A 189 -26.31 -13.40 12.71
C SER A 189 -25.10 -12.59 13.16
N VAL A 190 -24.12 -12.43 12.27
CA VAL A 190 -22.88 -11.70 12.51
C VAL A 190 -22.69 -10.58 11.49
N LEU A 191 -22.07 -9.49 11.91
CA LEU A 191 -21.70 -8.35 11.06
C LEU A 191 -20.20 -8.12 11.16
N ASP A 192 -19.52 -8.17 10.00
CA ASP A 192 -18.09 -7.89 9.84
C ASP A 192 -17.94 -6.45 9.34
N VAL A 193 -17.48 -5.54 10.21
CA VAL A 193 -17.31 -4.11 9.89
C VAL A 193 -15.88 -3.89 9.43
N GLY A 194 -15.69 -3.42 8.18
CA GLY A 194 -14.39 -3.36 7.52
C GLY A 194 -13.97 -4.75 7.02
N CYS A 195 -14.90 -5.46 6.36
CA CYS A 195 -14.75 -6.88 6.04
C CYS A 195 -13.62 -7.19 5.05
N GLY A 196 -13.13 -6.22 4.29
CA GLY A 196 -12.08 -6.40 3.28
C GLY A 196 -12.40 -7.55 2.34
N THR A 197 -11.63 -8.64 2.42
CA THR A 197 -11.86 -9.86 1.62
C THR A 197 -13.00 -10.74 2.12
N GLY A 198 -13.67 -10.40 3.22
CA GLY A 198 -14.77 -11.15 3.81
C GLY A 198 -14.37 -12.44 4.54
N VAL A 199 -13.08 -12.69 4.73
CA VAL A 199 -12.57 -13.94 5.31
C VAL A 199 -13.13 -14.22 6.70
N LEU A 200 -13.21 -13.20 7.58
CA LEU A 200 -13.69 -13.40 8.95
C LEU A 200 -15.17 -13.78 8.95
N GLY A 201 -15.98 -13.13 8.11
CA GLY A 201 -17.39 -13.50 7.91
C GLY A 201 -17.55 -14.95 7.43
N PHE A 202 -16.74 -15.39 6.45
CA PHE A 202 -16.76 -16.78 5.96
C PHE A 202 -16.36 -17.78 7.05
N VAL A 203 -15.31 -17.51 7.81
CA VAL A 203 -14.90 -18.37 8.94
C VAL A 203 -16.03 -18.51 9.95
N LEU A 204 -16.74 -17.42 10.27
CA LEU A 204 -17.86 -17.47 11.21
C LEU A 204 -19.06 -18.28 10.65
N LEU A 205 -19.34 -18.19 9.34
CA LEU A 205 -20.36 -19.04 8.68
C LEU A 205 -20.00 -20.53 8.77
N GLN A 206 -18.74 -20.92 8.50
CA GLN A 206 -18.26 -22.29 8.64
C GLN A 206 -18.37 -22.81 10.09
N ARG A 207 -18.34 -21.90 11.08
CA ARG A 207 -18.52 -22.23 12.51
C ARG A 207 -19.98 -22.27 12.95
N GLY A 208 -20.93 -22.10 12.02
CA GLY A 208 -22.35 -22.27 12.27
C GLY A 208 -23.12 -20.99 12.50
N ALA A 209 -22.57 -19.82 12.16
CA ALA A 209 -23.38 -18.60 12.08
C ALA A 209 -24.47 -18.79 11.01
N SER A 210 -25.69 -18.35 11.31
CA SER A 210 -26.82 -18.47 10.37
C SER A 210 -26.73 -17.47 9.22
N HIS A 211 -26.15 -16.31 9.48
CA HIS A 211 -25.95 -15.22 8.51
C HIS A 211 -24.65 -14.47 8.83
N ALA A 212 -23.96 -14.02 7.78
CA ALA A 212 -22.86 -13.06 7.90
C ALA A 212 -23.09 -11.93 6.91
N GLY A 213 -23.14 -10.70 7.41
CA GLY A 213 -23.11 -9.47 6.63
C GLY A 213 -21.74 -8.83 6.72
N GLY A 214 -21.29 -8.15 5.68
CA GLY A 214 -20.05 -7.38 5.67
C GLY A 214 -20.29 -5.96 5.20
N THR A 215 -19.56 -5.00 5.78
CA THR A 215 -19.47 -3.62 5.28
C THR A 215 -18.01 -3.27 5.06
N ASP A 216 -17.74 -2.54 3.97
CA ASP A 216 -16.41 -1.99 3.68
C ASP A 216 -16.54 -0.60 3.06
N CYS A 217 -15.45 0.20 3.02
CA CYS A 217 -15.44 1.56 2.46
C CYS A 217 -14.68 1.64 1.15
#